data_fa7f4740645bc3215ae980d970ae604e
#
_entry.id   fa7f4740645bc3215ae980d970ae604e
#
_cell.length_a   1.000
_cell.length_b   1.000
_cell.length_c   1.000
_cell.angle_alpha   90.00
_cell.angle_beta   90.00
_cell.angle_gamma   90.00
#
_symmetry.space_group_name_H-M   'P 1'
#
loop_
_entity.id
_entity.type
_entity.pdbx_description
1 polymer ?
#
loop_
_entity_poly.entity_id
_entity_poly.type
_entity_poly.pdbx_seq_one_letter_code
_entity_poly.pdbx_strand_id
1 'polypeptide(L)'
;ASLAPNLLIGRAIEVTTRYGHWQAVGLDRGQIIEWRYKPDENPGFAAAAHQVHRVGGFVSANHPFASCPACNWSLGWEETDAVEVWNAQWDDQDEQAVQKWQELLVDGKYLTAIGGSDSHSPPSLNGWPTTLVKARGRSQAAIVEGVKAGRAYLVQGPGMGIAFEVRVPSLEAPAQTGDKLRRTAAGSKAVLLTEGLSKLKACFVSDKGYFYNTTIKDGVRIKRDVPSGAKFVRVEVRNGTTEEVLALTNPVWFLGS
;
A
#
# COMPACT_ATOMS: atom_id res chain seq x y z
N ALA A 1 -28.36 14.47 -11.25
CA ALA A 1 -28.52 13.87 -9.92
C ALA A 1 -27.46 12.78 -9.78
N SER A 2 -26.65 12.82 -8.71
CA SER A 2 -25.65 11.78 -8.45
C SER A 2 -26.39 10.49 -8.11
N LEU A 3 -26.12 9.41 -8.85
CA LEU A 3 -26.66 8.07 -8.57
C LEU A 3 -26.08 7.48 -7.27
N ALA A 4 -25.02 8.10 -6.72
CA ALA A 4 -24.35 7.69 -5.48
C ALA A 4 -23.93 8.91 -4.65
N PRO A 5 -24.87 9.58 -3.93
CA PRO A 5 -24.58 10.82 -3.20
C PRO A 5 -23.54 10.67 -2.10
N ASN A 6 -23.26 9.44 -1.69
CA ASN A 6 -22.26 9.12 -0.68
C ASN A 6 -20.91 8.66 -1.27
N LEU A 7 -20.75 8.64 -2.59
CA LEU A 7 -19.52 8.26 -3.27
C LEU A 7 -18.71 9.52 -3.60
N LEU A 8 -17.43 9.53 -3.23
CA LEU A 8 -16.45 10.48 -3.72
C LEU A 8 -15.75 9.86 -4.93
N ILE A 9 -15.81 10.53 -6.08
CA ILE A 9 -15.07 10.15 -7.28
C ILE A 9 -13.80 11.01 -7.34
N GLY A 10 -12.65 10.35 -7.15
CA GLY A 10 -11.33 10.95 -7.35
C GLY A 10 -10.94 10.99 -8.82
N ARG A 11 -10.17 11.99 -9.21
CA ARG A 11 -9.62 12.09 -10.56
C ARG A 11 -8.27 11.38 -10.63
N ALA A 12 -8.21 10.41 -11.51
CA ALA A 12 -7.00 9.63 -11.77
C ALA A 12 -6.99 9.18 -13.24
N ILE A 13 -5.81 8.85 -13.71
CA ILE A 13 -5.59 8.21 -15.01
C ILE A 13 -4.64 7.05 -14.81
N GLU A 14 -4.98 5.89 -15.34
CA GLU A 14 -3.99 4.87 -15.57
C GLU A 14 -3.23 5.18 -16.86
N VAL A 15 -1.95 5.47 -16.72
CA VAL A 15 -1.06 5.79 -17.81
C VAL A 15 -0.45 4.49 -18.32
N THR A 16 -1.03 3.96 -19.38
CA THR A 16 -0.64 2.69 -20.01
C THR A 16 0.50 2.93 -20.99
N THR A 17 1.71 2.51 -20.65
CA THR A 17 2.90 2.59 -21.52
C THR A 17 3.34 1.21 -21.97
N ARG A 18 4.33 1.14 -22.87
CA ARG A 18 4.97 -0.13 -23.25
C ARG A 18 5.97 -0.66 -22.20
N TYR A 19 6.18 0.09 -21.11
CA TYR A 19 7.24 -0.14 -20.12
C TYR A 19 6.69 -0.30 -18.71
N GLY A 20 5.42 -0.59 -18.63
CA GLY A 20 4.64 -0.71 -17.41
C GLY A 20 3.51 0.30 -17.36
N HIS A 21 2.55 0.04 -16.48
CA HIS A 21 1.42 0.90 -16.23
C HIS A 21 1.59 1.62 -14.90
N TRP A 22 1.04 2.82 -14.79
CA TRP A 22 1.09 3.57 -13.55
C TRP A 22 -0.12 4.48 -13.38
N GLN A 23 -0.49 4.74 -12.16
CA GLN A 23 -1.59 5.66 -11.86
C GLN A 23 -1.06 7.05 -11.52
N ALA A 24 -1.62 8.03 -12.21
CA ALA A 24 -1.56 9.44 -11.87
C ALA A 24 -2.82 9.79 -11.07
N VAL A 25 -2.71 9.94 -9.76
CA VAL A 25 -3.87 10.13 -8.87
C VAL A 25 -3.87 11.54 -8.27
N GLY A 26 -5.04 12.14 -8.14
CA GLY A 26 -5.20 13.48 -7.55
C GLY A 26 -5.10 14.61 -8.56
N LEU A 27 -5.34 14.31 -9.84
CA LEU A 27 -5.21 15.26 -10.95
C LEU A 27 -6.22 16.41 -10.88
N ASP A 28 -5.85 17.54 -11.49
CA ASP A 28 -6.76 18.62 -11.77
C ASP A 28 -7.76 18.27 -12.88
N ARG A 29 -8.85 19.05 -12.95
CA ARG A 29 -9.86 18.83 -13.98
C ARG A 29 -9.29 19.13 -15.37
N GLY A 30 -9.37 18.14 -16.27
CA GLY A 30 -8.89 18.25 -17.65
C GLY A 30 -7.37 18.13 -17.81
N GLN A 31 -6.65 17.82 -16.74
CA GLN A 31 -5.21 17.54 -16.83
C GLN A 31 -4.98 16.26 -17.62
N ILE A 32 -4.07 16.33 -18.58
CA ILE A 32 -3.63 15.19 -19.41
C ILE A 32 -2.16 14.94 -19.08
N ILE A 33 -1.81 13.66 -18.92
CA ILE A 33 -0.44 13.22 -18.63
C ILE A 33 0.18 12.68 -19.91
N GLU A 34 1.39 13.12 -20.24
CA GLU A 34 2.17 12.54 -21.35
C GLU A 34 2.55 11.09 -21.02
N TRP A 35 2.40 10.19 -21.98
CA TRP A 35 2.65 8.75 -21.81
C TRP A 35 3.62 8.18 -22.87
N ARG A 36 4.01 8.99 -23.86
CA ARG A 36 4.85 8.60 -25.00
C ARG A 36 6.32 8.88 -24.69
N TYR A 37 6.93 8.05 -23.85
CA TYR A 37 8.35 8.11 -23.50
C TYR A 37 8.92 6.71 -23.35
N LYS A 38 10.25 6.59 -23.31
CA LYS A 38 10.99 5.35 -23.06
C LYS A 38 11.65 5.38 -21.68
N PRO A 39 12.04 4.20 -21.12
CA PRO A 39 12.71 4.13 -19.82
C PRO A 39 14.02 4.91 -19.74
N ASP A 40 14.79 4.87 -20.84
CA ASP A 40 16.08 5.54 -20.99
C ASP A 40 15.98 6.99 -21.49
N GLU A 41 14.77 7.47 -21.74
CA GLU A 41 14.51 8.83 -22.21
C GLU A 41 14.50 9.81 -21.04
N ASN A 42 15.38 10.80 -21.10
CA ASN A 42 15.46 11.85 -20.08
C ASN A 42 14.92 13.18 -20.66
N PRO A 43 13.88 13.79 -20.03
CA PRO A 43 13.33 13.51 -18.68
C PRO A 43 12.18 12.45 -18.61
N GLY A 44 11.69 11.94 -19.73
CA GLY A 44 10.78 10.81 -19.85
C GLY A 44 9.72 10.66 -18.74
N PHE A 45 9.75 9.52 -18.04
CA PHE A 45 8.83 9.21 -16.95
C PHE A 45 8.87 10.25 -15.82
N ALA A 46 10.08 10.74 -15.45
CA ALA A 46 10.21 11.74 -14.40
C ALA A 46 9.43 13.04 -14.71
N ALA A 47 9.48 13.51 -15.96
CA ALA A 47 8.71 14.70 -16.36
C ALA A 47 7.19 14.48 -16.28
N ALA A 48 6.72 13.27 -16.62
CA ALA A 48 5.32 12.89 -16.50
C ALA A 48 4.89 12.82 -15.02
N ALA A 49 5.67 12.15 -14.18
CA ALA A 49 5.44 12.04 -12.74
C ALA A 49 5.43 13.44 -12.07
N HIS A 50 6.36 14.31 -12.40
CA HIS A 50 6.40 15.69 -11.89
C HIS A 50 5.14 16.49 -12.23
N GLN A 51 4.43 16.19 -13.33
CA GLN A 51 3.13 16.85 -13.61
C GLN A 51 2.08 16.48 -12.55
N VAL A 52 2.11 15.25 -12.04
CA VAL A 52 1.23 14.77 -10.97
C VAL A 52 1.63 15.40 -9.63
N HIS A 53 2.92 15.39 -9.32
CA HIS A 53 3.44 15.93 -8.06
C HIS A 53 3.17 17.43 -7.91
N ARG A 54 3.28 18.22 -9.01
CA ARG A 54 3.01 19.67 -8.99
C ARG A 54 1.58 20.06 -8.58
N VAL A 55 0.61 19.20 -8.83
CA VAL A 55 -0.78 19.40 -8.39
C VAL A 55 -1.10 18.72 -7.06
N GLY A 56 -0.07 18.21 -6.37
CA GLY A 56 -0.20 17.54 -5.08
C GLY A 56 -0.63 16.08 -5.15
N GLY A 57 -0.76 15.52 -6.35
CA GLY A 57 -1.10 14.12 -6.58
C GLY A 57 0.00 13.13 -6.17
N PHE A 58 -0.24 11.85 -6.41
CA PHE A 58 0.76 10.79 -6.24
C PHE A 58 0.82 9.87 -7.46
N VAL A 59 1.95 9.20 -7.60
CA VAL A 59 2.27 8.23 -8.66
C VAL A 59 2.37 6.84 -8.08
N SER A 60 1.65 5.86 -8.66
CA SER A 60 1.75 4.45 -8.29
C SER A 60 2.22 3.60 -9.47
N ALA A 61 3.24 2.75 -9.26
CA ALA A 61 3.51 1.66 -10.18
C ALA A 61 2.40 0.62 -10.07
N ASN A 62 1.70 0.31 -11.17
CA ASN A 62 0.58 -0.62 -11.18
C ASN A 62 1.04 -2.01 -11.54
N HIS A 63 0.45 -3.04 -10.87
CA HIS A 63 0.67 -4.46 -11.15
C HIS A 63 2.05 -4.74 -11.80
N PRO A 64 3.16 -4.39 -11.10
CA PRO A 64 4.49 -4.25 -11.72
C PRO A 64 5.09 -5.55 -12.28
N PHE A 65 4.49 -6.69 -11.95
CA PHE A 65 4.89 -8.02 -12.41
C PHE A 65 3.84 -8.71 -13.28
N ALA A 66 2.79 -7.97 -13.69
CA ALA A 66 1.74 -8.53 -14.53
C ALA A 66 2.29 -9.05 -15.85
N SER A 67 1.82 -10.24 -16.26
CA SER A 67 2.29 -10.94 -17.47
C SER A 67 1.63 -10.47 -18.77
N CYS A 68 0.72 -9.48 -18.70
CA CYS A 68 0.11 -8.92 -19.91
C CYS A 68 1.16 -8.18 -20.76
N PRO A 69 0.95 -8.10 -22.09
CA PRO A 69 1.84 -7.38 -22.98
C PRO A 69 2.04 -5.92 -22.51
N ALA A 70 3.29 -5.49 -22.35
CA ALA A 70 3.67 -4.14 -21.92
C ALA A 70 3.31 -3.77 -20.46
N CYS A 71 2.86 -4.71 -19.61
CA CYS A 71 2.55 -4.43 -18.21
C CYS A 71 3.78 -4.46 -17.30
N ASN A 72 4.81 -5.23 -17.66
CA ASN A 72 5.99 -5.41 -16.81
C ASN A 72 6.72 -4.09 -16.56
N TRP A 73 6.88 -3.73 -15.30
CA TRP A 73 7.42 -2.45 -14.86
C TRP A 73 8.91 -2.31 -15.14
N SER A 74 9.30 -1.29 -15.89
CA SER A 74 10.69 -0.97 -16.21
C SER A 74 11.03 0.53 -16.16
N LEU A 75 10.14 1.37 -15.56
CA LEU A 75 10.32 2.82 -15.51
C LEU A 75 11.11 3.32 -14.28
N GLY A 76 11.62 2.41 -13.43
CA GLY A 76 12.30 2.78 -12.19
C GLY A 76 11.33 3.09 -11.03
N TRP A 77 11.88 3.36 -9.85
CA TRP A 77 11.11 3.53 -8.61
C TRP A 77 11.31 4.90 -7.96
N GLU A 78 12.09 5.77 -8.58
CA GLU A 78 12.51 7.05 -8.01
C GLU A 78 11.35 8.04 -7.91
N GLU A 79 10.48 8.03 -8.92
CA GLU A 79 9.36 8.96 -9.04
C GLU A 79 8.04 8.38 -8.49
N THR A 80 8.06 7.17 -7.94
CA THR A 80 6.87 6.52 -7.40
C THR A 80 6.66 6.87 -5.93
N ASP A 81 5.41 7.13 -5.55
CA ASP A 81 4.96 7.32 -4.16
C ASP A 81 4.31 6.05 -3.60
N ALA A 82 3.77 5.22 -4.49
CA ALA A 82 3.05 4.00 -4.14
C ALA A 82 3.38 2.85 -5.10
N VAL A 83 3.05 1.65 -4.68
CA VAL A 83 3.12 0.42 -5.49
C VAL A 83 1.81 -0.33 -5.34
N GLU A 84 1.19 -0.69 -6.44
CA GLU A 84 0.09 -1.64 -6.43
C GLU A 84 0.66 -3.04 -6.22
N VAL A 85 0.60 -3.47 -4.96
CA VAL A 85 1.11 -4.78 -4.54
C VAL A 85 0.05 -5.87 -4.63
N TRP A 86 -1.19 -5.49 -4.93
CA TRP A 86 -2.31 -6.40 -5.05
C TRP A 86 -3.28 -5.93 -6.13
N ASN A 87 -3.33 -6.67 -7.24
CA ASN A 87 -4.21 -6.39 -8.38
C ASN A 87 -5.22 -7.54 -8.54
N ALA A 88 -6.52 -7.23 -8.51
CA ALA A 88 -7.61 -8.19 -8.68
C ALA A 88 -7.53 -9.39 -7.71
N GLN A 89 -7.73 -10.62 -8.21
CA GLN A 89 -7.60 -11.83 -7.40
C GLN A 89 -6.12 -12.13 -7.16
N TRP A 90 -5.76 -12.39 -5.89
CA TRP A 90 -4.38 -12.69 -5.50
C TRP A 90 -3.75 -13.81 -6.33
N ASP A 91 -2.54 -13.58 -6.81
CA ASP A 91 -1.75 -14.54 -7.56
C ASP A 91 -0.22 -14.42 -7.28
N ASP A 92 0.58 -15.17 -8.00
CA ASP A 92 2.05 -15.17 -7.86
C ASP A 92 2.69 -13.83 -8.27
N GLN A 93 2.03 -13.01 -9.08
CA GLN A 93 2.51 -11.69 -9.50
C GLN A 93 2.35 -10.67 -8.37
N ASP A 94 1.27 -10.78 -7.59
CA ASP A 94 1.07 -10.00 -6.38
C ASP A 94 2.10 -10.36 -5.31
N GLU A 95 2.41 -11.66 -5.16
CA GLU A 95 3.48 -12.09 -4.26
C GLU A 95 4.83 -11.49 -4.65
N GLN A 96 5.18 -11.47 -5.95
CA GLN A 96 6.38 -10.81 -6.44
C GLN A 96 6.35 -9.29 -6.17
N ALA A 97 5.18 -8.66 -6.32
CA ALA A 97 5.01 -7.23 -6.05
C ALA A 97 5.20 -6.91 -4.56
N VAL A 98 4.67 -7.73 -3.65
CA VAL A 98 4.91 -7.59 -2.19
C VAL A 98 6.38 -7.80 -1.85
N GLN A 99 7.05 -8.80 -2.44
CA GLN A 99 8.47 -9.04 -2.23
C GLN A 99 9.31 -7.87 -2.69
N LYS A 100 9.03 -7.34 -3.89
CA LYS A 100 9.72 -6.16 -4.42
C LYS A 100 9.48 -4.92 -3.57
N TRP A 101 8.26 -4.70 -3.15
CA TRP A 101 7.93 -3.62 -2.23
C TRP A 101 8.69 -3.74 -0.91
N GLN A 102 8.79 -4.95 -0.33
CA GLN A 102 9.60 -5.21 0.87
C GLN A 102 11.07 -4.84 0.66
N GLU A 103 11.68 -5.21 -0.48
CA GLU A 103 13.05 -4.81 -0.82
C GLU A 103 13.21 -3.28 -0.86
N LEU A 104 12.29 -2.58 -1.54
CA LEU A 104 12.30 -1.12 -1.63
C LEU A 104 12.16 -0.45 -0.26
N LEU A 105 11.34 -1.00 0.64
CA LEU A 105 11.24 -0.52 2.03
C LEU A 105 12.56 -0.74 2.80
N VAL A 106 13.20 -1.89 2.63
CA VAL A 106 14.52 -2.19 3.28
C VAL A 106 15.58 -1.23 2.80
N ASP A 107 15.56 -0.86 1.51
CA ASP A 107 16.44 0.14 0.90
C ASP A 107 16.10 1.59 1.31
N GLY A 108 15.08 1.77 2.17
CA GLY A 108 14.73 3.08 2.73
C GLY A 108 13.79 3.91 1.85
N LYS A 109 13.17 3.33 0.82
CA LYS A 109 12.11 4.00 0.05
C LYS A 109 10.78 3.92 0.81
N TYR A 110 10.14 5.07 1.02
CA TYR A 110 8.88 5.18 1.78
C TYR A 110 7.66 5.02 0.87
N LEU A 111 7.59 3.93 0.13
CA LEU A 111 6.52 3.65 -0.81
C LEU A 111 5.30 3.06 -0.10
N THR A 112 4.12 3.59 -0.44
CA THR A 112 2.85 3.08 0.09
C THR A 112 2.37 1.89 -0.75
N ALA A 113 2.09 0.75 -0.09
CA ALA A 113 1.37 -0.33 -0.73
C ALA A 113 -0.09 0.07 -0.93
N ILE A 114 -0.59 -0.12 -2.13
CA ILE A 114 -2.01 -0.01 -2.49
C ILE A 114 -2.46 -1.26 -3.25
N GLY A 115 -3.75 -1.42 -3.42
CA GLY A 115 -4.34 -2.47 -4.25
C GLY A 115 -5.62 -1.99 -4.89
N GLY A 116 -5.98 -2.61 -5.99
CA GLY A 116 -7.16 -2.30 -6.77
C GLY A 116 -7.68 -3.50 -7.56
N SER A 117 -8.93 -3.44 -7.98
CA SER A 117 -9.59 -4.56 -8.64
C SER A 117 -9.27 -4.68 -10.13
N ASP A 118 -8.71 -3.63 -10.74
CA ASP A 118 -8.46 -3.55 -12.19
C ASP A 118 -9.64 -4.09 -13.04
N SER A 119 -10.84 -3.76 -12.61
CA SER A 119 -12.06 -4.34 -13.14
C SER A 119 -12.41 -3.72 -14.49
N HIS A 120 -12.42 -4.53 -15.55
CA HIS A 120 -12.73 -4.12 -16.91
C HIS A 120 -14.14 -4.51 -17.34
N SER A 121 -14.71 -5.58 -16.79
CA SER A 121 -16.03 -6.08 -17.14
C SER A 121 -16.58 -7.05 -16.09
N PRO A 122 -17.89 -7.25 -15.99
CA PRO A 122 -18.45 -8.35 -15.20
C PRO A 122 -17.89 -9.71 -15.66
N PRO A 123 -17.66 -10.66 -14.73
CA PRO A 123 -18.05 -10.65 -13.32
C PRO A 123 -17.02 -10.08 -12.34
N SER A 124 -16.03 -9.29 -12.79
CA SER A 124 -15.02 -8.70 -11.90
C SER A 124 -15.68 -7.89 -10.77
N LEU A 125 -15.15 -8.05 -9.56
CA LEU A 125 -15.68 -7.41 -8.37
C LEU A 125 -14.97 -6.07 -8.11
N ASN A 126 -15.67 -4.96 -8.32
CA ASN A 126 -15.14 -3.63 -7.99
C ASN A 126 -14.79 -3.52 -6.50
N GLY A 127 -13.59 -3.05 -6.20
CA GLY A 127 -13.11 -2.91 -4.83
C GLY A 127 -12.66 -4.23 -4.17
N TRP A 128 -12.26 -5.23 -4.95
CA TRP A 128 -11.63 -6.47 -4.54
C TRP A 128 -10.29 -6.62 -5.25
N PRO A 129 -9.17 -6.34 -4.58
CA PRO A 129 -9.00 -5.85 -3.19
C PRO A 129 -9.43 -4.40 -2.98
N THR A 130 -9.53 -4.01 -1.70
CA THR A 130 -9.85 -2.66 -1.27
C THR A 130 -8.67 -2.04 -0.54
N THR A 131 -8.26 -0.84 -0.94
CA THR A 131 -7.35 0.01 -0.16
C THR A 131 -8.15 0.92 0.77
N LEU A 132 -8.01 0.72 2.07
CA LEU A 132 -8.62 1.58 3.09
C LEU A 132 -7.62 2.64 3.54
N VAL A 133 -8.02 3.91 3.47
CA VAL A 133 -7.15 5.06 3.75
C VAL A 133 -7.66 5.81 4.96
N LYS A 134 -6.79 6.03 5.95
CA LYS A 134 -7.06 6.94 7.05
C LYS A 134 -6.83 8.38 6.59
N ALA A 135 -7.91 9.04 6.19
CA ALA A 135 -7.92 10.42 5.71
C ALA A 135 -8.51 11.37 6.76
N ARG A 136 -8.10 12.66 6.73
CA ARG A 136 -8.62 13.71 7.62
C ARG A 136 -10.04 14.15 7.25
N GLY A 137 -10.54 13.73 6.10
CA GLY A 137 -11.87 14.06 5.62
C GLY A 137 -12.16 13.35 4.30
N ARG A 138 -13.40 13.48 3.82
CA ARG A 138 -13.86 12.84 2.58
C ARG A 138 -13.69 13.79 1.40
N SER A 139 -12.44 14.05 1.02
CA SER A 139 -12.06 14.80 -0.18
C SER A 139 -10.92 14.11 -0.91
N GLN A 140 -10.78 14.36 -2.22
CA GLN A 140 -9.66 13.84 -3.01
C GLN A 140 -8.31 14.20 -2.36
N ALA A 141 -8.11 15.46 -1.98
CA ALA A 141 -6.87 15.91 -1.36
C ALA A 141 -6.55 15.18 -0.05
N ALA A 142 -7.56 14.98 0.82
CA ALA A 142 -7.37 14.28 2.09
C ALA A 142 -7.03 12.79 1.90
N ILE A 143 -7.61 12.14 0.88
CA ILE A 143 -7.29 10.74 0.55
C ILE A 143 -5.88 10.65 -0.04
N VAL A 144 -5.53 11.51 -0.98
CA VAL A 144 -4.19 11.60 -1.57
C VAL A 144 -3.13 11.82 -0.47
N GLU A 145 -3.35 12.75 0.45
CA GLU A 145 -2.47 12.97 1.61
C GLU A 145 -2.33 11.70 2.46
N GLY A 146 -3.44 11.00 2.71
CA GLY A 146 -3.43 9.76 3.48
C GLY A 146 -2.59 8.67 2.82
N VAL A 147 -2.72 8.47 1.51
CA VAL A 147 -1.91 7.51 0.74
C VAL A 147 -0.44 7.92 0.77
N LYS A 148 -0.09 9.15 0.41
CA LYS A 148 1.31 9.65 0.44
C LYS A 148 1.97 9.53 1.81
N ALA A 149 1.19 9.59 2.88
CA ALA A 149 1.67 9.40 4.25
C ALA A 149 1.76 7.92 4.67
N GLY A 150 1.44 6.96 3.81
CA GLY A 150 1.42 5.53 4.15
C GLY A 150 0.27 5.12 5.06
N ARG A 151 -0.72 5.98 5.27
CA ARG A 151 -1.86 5.74 6.18
C ARG A 151 -2.94 4.89 5.52
N ALA A 152 -2.53 3.76 4.97
CA ALA A 152 -3.40 2.85 4.26
C ALA A 152 -3.13 1.40 4.66
N TYR A 153 -4.14 0.56 4.53
CA TYR A 153 -4.02 -0.88 4.59
C TYR A 153 -4.95 -1.52 3.55
N LEU A 154 -4.66 -2.75 3.18
CA LEU A 154 -5.38 -3.49 2.16
C LEU A 154 -6.13 -4.65 2.76
N VAL A 155 -7.31 -4.94 2.23
CA VAL A 155 -8.09 -6.14 2.53
C VAL A 155 -8.65 -6.72 1.25
N GLN A 156 -8.90 -8.03 1.24
CA GLN A 156 -9.47 -8.70 0.08
C GLN A 156 -10.83 -8.12 -0.30
N GLY A 157 -11.67 -7.76 0.66
CA GLY A 157 -12.99 -7.24 0.38
C GLY A 157 -13.77 -6.77 1.62
N PRO A 158 -15.06 -6.46 1.45
CA PRO A 158 -15.91 -5.97 2.53
C PRO A 158 -16.02 -6.92 3.73
N GLY A 159 -16.23 -6.37 4.91
CA GLY A 159 -16.37 -7.15 6.17
C GLY A 159 -15.06 -7.57 6.81
N MET A 160 -13.92 -7.21 6.21
CA MET A 160 -12.59 -7.43 6.76
C MET A 160 -12.00 -6.12 7.28
N GLY A 161 -11.33 -6.17 8.43
CA GLY A 161 -10.71 -4.99 9.04
C GLY A 161 -9.45 -5.32 9.82
N ILE A 162 -8.51 -4.36 9.80
CA ILE A 162 -7.28 -4.40 10.59
C ILE A 162 -7.13 -3.09 11.35
N ALA A 163 -6.94 -3.20 12.67
CA ALA A 163 -6.40 -2.12 13.49
C ALA A 163 -4.97 -2.52 13.91
N PHE A 164 -3.99 -1.86 13.33
CA PHE A 164 -2.57 -2.07 13.61
C PHE A 164 -1.97 -0.82 14.22
N GLU A 165 -1.31 -0.99 15.36
CA GLU A 165 -0.63 0.08 16.09
C GLU A 165 0.68 -0.40 16.68
N VAL A 166 1.61 0.53 16.93
CA VAL A 166 2.84 0.26 17.65
C VAL A 166 2.89 1.10 18.91
N ARG A 167 2.96 0.43 20.06
CA ARG A 167 3.12 1.07 21.36
C ARG A 167 4.62 1.22 21.66
N VAL A 168 5.03 2.46 21.79
CA VAL A 168 6.41 2.84 22.10
C VAL A 168 6.45 3.37 23.53
N PRO A 169 7.34 2.90 24.42
CA PRO A 169 7.31 3.22 25.85
C PRO A 169 7.30 4.72 26.17
N SER A 170 7.88 5.54 25.32
CA SER A 170 8.00 7.00 25.50
C SER A 170 6.94 7.82 24.78
N LEU A 171 5.90 7.19 24.21
CA LEU A 171 4.77 7.87 23.56
C LEU A 171 3.49 7.63 24.34
N GLU A 172 2.73 8.71 24.58
CA GLU A 172 1.40 8.62 25.20
C GLU A 172 0.41 7.93 24.29
N ALA A 173 0.42 8.27 23.00
CA ALA A 173 -0.43 7.65 21.98
C ALA A 173 0.35 6.62 21.17
N PRO A 174 -0.29 5.49 20.76
CA PRO A 174 0.34 4.52 19.89
C PRO A 174 0.58 5.10 18.49
N ALA A 175 1.70 4.73 17.89
CA ALA A 175 1.98 5.00 16.48
C ALA A 175 1.10 4.12 15.59
N GLN A 176 0.66 4.66 14.47
CA GLN A 176 -0.22 4.00 13.52
C GLN A 176 0.47 3.82 12.16
N THR A 177 -0.10 2.97 11.33
CA THR A 177 0.32 2.78 9.94
C THR A 177 0.65 4.10 9.25
N GLY A 178 1.84 4.18 8.65
CA GLY A 178 2.38 5.38 8.01
C GLY A 178 3.18 6.31 8.91
N ASP A 179 3.13 6.14 10.24
CA ASP A 179 3.89 7.01 11.14
C ASP A 179 5.39 6.75 11.06
N LYS A 180 6.18 7.84 11.07
CA LYS A 180 7.64 7.86 11.03
C LYS A 180 8.18 8.38 12.35
N LEU A 181 8.73 7.49 13.16
CA LEU A 181 9.20 7.78 14.52
C LEU A 181 10.70 8.06 14.53
N ARG A 182 11.13 9.23 15.01
CA ARG A 182 12.56 9.58 15.19
C ARG A 182 13.14 8.93 16.44
N ARG A 183 13.08 7.60 16.49
CA ARG A 183 13.58 6.76 17.61
C ARG A 183 13.77 5.32 17.18
N THR A 184 14.47 4.54 18.00
CA THR A 184 14.65 3.11 17.78
C THR A 184 13.40 2.31 18.12
N ALA A 185 13.33 1.07 17.64
CA ALA A 185 12.24 0.13 17.94
C ALA A 185 12.33 -0.49 19.36
N ALA A 186 13.42 -0.23 20.11
CA ALA A 186 13.70 -0.88 21.38
C ALA A 186 12.51 -0.71 22.37
N GLY A 187 12.07 -1.83 22.95
CA GLY A 187 10.96 -1.88 23.92
C GLY A 187 9.58 -1.65 23.33
N SER A 188 9.46 -1.44 22.02
CA SER A 188 8.18 -1.25 21.34
C SER A 188 7.40 -2.55 21.18
N LYS A 189 6.09 -2.45 21.20
CA LYS A 189 5.16 -3.58 20.97
C LYS A 189 4.23 -3.30 19.79
N ALA A 190 4.27 -4.17 18.80
CA ALA A 190 3.28 -4.24 17.74
C ALA A 190 1.98 -4.86 18.28
N VAL A 191 0.85 -4.23 17.99
CA VAL A 191 -0.48 -4.66 18.44
C VAL A 191 -1.40 -4.75 17.22
N LEU A 192 -2.00 -5.90 17.03
CA LEU A 192 -2.94 -6.20 15.98
C LEU A 192 -4.30 -6.56 16.57
N LEU A 193 -5.36 -5.98 16.03
CA LEU A 193 -6.75 -6.38 16.23
C LEU A 193 -7.40 -6.53 14.86
N THR A 194 -8.20 -7.59 14.68
CA THR A 194 -8.82 -7.92 13.40
C THR A 194 -10.31 -8.14 13.52
N GLU A 195 -10.99 -7.98 12.40
CA GLU A 195 -12.39 -8.30 12.19
C GLU A 195 -12.55 -9.04 10.86
N GLY A 196 -13.34 -10.12 10.83
CA GLY A 196 -13.59 -10.93 9.63
C GLY A 196 -12.39 -11.74 9.13
N LEU A 197 -11.36 -11.94 9.96
CA LEU A 197 -10.10 -12.59 9.59
C LEU A 197 -9.74 -13.79 10.50
N SER A 198 -10.70 -14.32 11.26
CA SER A 198 -10.49 -15.47 12.14
C SER A 198 -10.00 -16.71 11.39
N LYS A 199 -9.15 -17.50 12.06
CA LYS A 199 -8.50 -18.72 11.57
C LYS A 199 -7.41 -18.50 10.52
N LEU A 200 -7.21 -17.28 10.04
CA LEU A 200 -6.10 -16.91 9.18
C LEU A 200 -4.80 -16.73 9.98
N LYS A 201 -3.70 -16.61 9.29
CA LYS A 201 -2.36 -16.46 9.86
C LYS A 201 -1.96 -14.97 9.87
N ALA A 202 -1.76 -14.37 11.05
CA ALA A 202 -1.12 -13.07 11.16
C ALA A 202 0.40 -13.24 11.13
N CYS A 203 1.06 -12.54 10.23
CA CYS A 203 2.51 -12.53 10.05
C CYS A 203 3.05 -11.13 10.31
N PHE A 204 3.88 -10.97 11.33
CA PHE A 204 4.56 -9.71 11.64
C PHE A 204 5.89 -9.65 10.91
N VAL A 205 6.11 -8.55 10.17
CA VAL A 205 7.21 -8.36 9.23
C VAL A 205 8.01 -7.13 9.62
N SER A 206 9.34 -7.21 9.56
CA SER A 206 10.26 -6.09 9.72
C SER A 206 11.18 -5.96 8.48
N ASP A 207 12.15 -5.05 8.54
CA ASP A 207 13.23 -4.96 7.55
C ASP A 207 14.09 -6.24 7.45
N LYS A 208 14.00 -7.13 8.45
CA LYS A 208 14.69 -8.43 8.47
C LYS A 208 13.80 -9.61 8.09
N GLY A 209 12.61 -9.35 7.54
CA GLY A 209 11.61 -10.35 7.17
C GLY A 209 10.65 -10.69 8.32
N TYR A 210 10.05 -11.86 8.24
CA TYR A 210 9.08 -12.34 9.24
C TYR A 210 9.77 -12.60 10.57
N PHE A 211 9.22 -12.04 11.65
CA PHE A 211 9.77 -12.30 13.01
C PHE A 211 8.76 -12.98 13.94
N TYR A 212 7.48 -13.01 13.57
CA TYR A 212 6.44 -13.72 14.32
C TYR A 212 5.24 -14.05 13.45
N ASN A 213 4.62 -15.20 13.69
CA ASN A 213 3.31 -15.54 13.13
C ASN A 213 2.42 -16.25 14.16
N THR A 214 1.10 -16.19 13.98
CA THR A 214 0.12 -16.86 14.81
C THR A 214 -1.24 -16.91 14.13
N THR A 215 -2.08 -17.87 14.54
CA THR A 215 -3.48 -17.91 14.09
C THR A 215 -4.29 -16.79 14.73
N ILE A 216 -5.09 -16.14 13.91
CA ILE A 216 -5.97 -15.04 14.33
C ILE A 216 -7.23 -15.60 15.00
N LYS A 217 -7.64 -14.88 16.05
CA LYS A 217 -8.96 -14.98 16.64
C LYS A 217 -9.52 -13.54 16.72
N ASP A 218 -10.58 -13.26 15.97
CA ASP A 218 -11.18 -11.93 15.91
C ASP A 218 -11.58 -11.40 17.29
N GLY A 219 -11.45 -10.09 17.45
CA GLY A 219 -11.69 -9.41 18.72
C GLY A 219 -10.58 -9.61 19.76
N VAL A 220 -9.61 -10.50 19.51
CA VAL A 220 -8.48 -10.75 20.42
C VAL A 220 -7.25 -9.96 19.94
N ARG A 221 -6.72 -9.09 20.82
CA ARG A 221 -5.47 -8.37 20.53
C ARG A 221 -4.27 -9.28 20.56
N ILE A 222 -3.54 -9.32 19.44
CA ILE A 222 -2.23 -9.98 19.34
C ILE A 222 -1.17 -8.91 19.63
N LYS A 223 -0.32 -9.16 20.64
CA LYS A 223 0.77 -8.25 21.02
C LYS A 223 2.10 -8.95 20.86
N ARG A 224 3.08 -8.30 20.21
CA ARG A 224 4.44 -8.84 20.05
C ARG A 224 5.47 -7.75 20.21
N ASP A 225 6.60 -8.12 20.80
CA ASP A 225 7.75 -7.23 20.89
C ASP A 225 8.32 -7.02 19.48
N VAL A 226 8.57 -5.76 19.15
CA VAL A 226 9.24 -5.41 17.90
C VAL A 226 10.72 -5.68 18.08
N PRO A 227 11.41 -6.34 17.13
CA PRO A 227 12.85 -6.55 17.23
C PRO A 227 13.60 -5.24 17.43
N SER A 228 14.50 -5.18 18.41
CA SER A 228 15.35 -4.01 18.64
C SER A 228 16.20 -3.76 17.40
N GLY A 229 16.26 -2.51 16.92
CA GLY A 229 16.97 -2.16 15.69
C GLY A 229 16.18 -2.47 14.40
N ALA A 230 14.89 -2.81 14.49
CA ALA A 230 14.03 -2.84 13.32
C ALA A 230 13.87 -1.42 12.74
N LYS A 231 13.98 -1.28 11.42
CA LYS A 231 13.74 -0.02 10.70
C LYS A 231 12.24 0.26 10.55
N PHE A 232 11.45 -0.80 10.48
CA PHE A 232 9.99 -0.72 10.41
C PHE A 232 9.33 -2.01 10.89
N VAL A 233 8.01 -1.93 11.10
CA VAL A 233 7.16 -3.10 11.34
C VAL A 233 5.82 -2.94 10.61
N ARG A 234 5.36 -4.03 10.00
CA ARG A 234 4.06 -4.14 9.33
C ARG A 234 3.46 -5.53 9.55
N VAL A 235 2.23 -5.75 9.10
CA VAL A 235 1.54 -7.04 9.23
C VAL A 235 1.00 -7.48 7.88
N GLU A 236 1.09 -8.78 7.62
CA GLU A 236 0.33 -9.49 6.59
C GLU A 236 -0.61 -10.48 7.27
N VAL A 237 -1.81 -10.61 6.72
CA VAL A 237 -2.74 -11.68 7.09
C VAL A 237 -2.85 -12.61 5.91
N ARG A 238 -2.47 -13.87 6.12
CA ARG A 238 -2.38 -14.87 5.06
C ARG A 238 -3.28 -16.06 5.34
N ASN A 239 -3.74 -16.70 4.28
CA ASN A 239 -4.32 -18.03 4.37
C ASN A 239 -3.22 -19.00 4.83
N GLY A 240 -3.50 -19.79 5.87
CA GLY A 240 -2.49 -20.70 6.42
C GLY A 240 -2.17 -21.93 5.53
N THR A 241 -2.94 -22.15 4.46
CA THR A 241 -2.76 -23.26 3.52
C THR A 241 -2.24 -22.81 2.17
N THR A 242 -2.86 -21.79 1.58
CA THR A 242 -2.50 -21.30 0.24
C THR A 242 -1.43 -20.21 0.28
N GLU A 243 -1.14 -19.66 1.46
CA GLU A 243 -0.25 -18.51 1.71
C GLU A 243 -0.69 -17.20 1.02
N GLU A 244 -1.85 -17.18 0.36
CA GLU A 244 -2.44 -15.97 -0.21
C GLU A 244 -2.60 -14.88 0.85
N VAL A 245 -2.34 -13.64 0.51
CA VAL A 245 -2.62 -12.48 1.37
C VAL A 245 -4.10 -12.15 1.31
N LEU A 246 -4.73 -11.96 2.46
CA LEU A 246 -6.11 -11.51 2.59
C LEU A 246 -6.20 -10.10 3.20
N ALA A 247 -5.13 -9.66 3.84
CA ALA A 247 -4.98 -8.27 4.26
C ALA A 247 -3.50 -7.95 4.51
N LEU A 248 -3.10 -6.69 4.32
CA LEU A 248 -1.77 -6.22 4.70
C LEU A 248 -1.78 -4.74 5.11
N THR A 249 -0.85 -4.37 5.98
CA THR A 249 -0.68 -2.99 6.40
C THR A 249 0.56 -2.35 5.78
N ASN A 250 0.51 -1.05 5.58
CA ASN A 250 1.73 -0.27 5.41
C ASN A 250 2.52 -0.20 6.74
N PRO A 251 3.80 0.13 6.72
CA PRO A 251 4.64 0.07 7.91
C PRO A 251 4.44 1.24 8.88
N VAL A 252 4.80 0.99 10.15
CA VAL A 252 5.25 2.00 11.11
C VAL A 252 6.78 2.01 11.09
N TRP A 253 7.39 3.19 10.97
CA TRP A 253 8.81 3.38 10.76
C TRP A 253 9.55 3.84 12.01
N PHE A 254 10.78 3.36 12.17
CA PHE A 254 11.74 3.77 13.20
C PHE A 254 12.98 4.37 12.54
N LEU A 255 13.14 5.69 12.65
CA LEU A 255 14.19 6.45 11.97
C LEU A 255 15.38 6.79 12.88
N GLY A 256 15.40 6.28 14.09
CA GLY A 256 16.40 6.55 15.14
C GLY A 256 17.43 5.45 15.32
N SER A 257 17.75 4.72 14.25
CA SER A 257 18.81 3.70 14.23
C SER A 257 20.18 4.32 14.04
#